data_94ec4f5cd954b31714d0195f6ceb36e6
#
_entry.id   94ec4f5cd954b31714d0195f6ceb36e6
#
_cell.length_a   1.000
_cell.length_b   1.000
_cell.length_c   1.000
_cell.angle_alpha   90.00
_cell.angle_beta   90.00
_cell.angle_gamma   90.00
#
_symmetry.space_group_name_H-M   'P 1'
#
loop_
_entity.id
_entity.type
_entity.pdbx_description
1 polymer ?
#
loop_
_entity_poly.entity_id
_entity_poly.type
_entity_poly.pdbx_seq_one_letter_code
_entity_poly.pdbx_strand_id
1 'polypeptide(L)'
;MTIAAGMIALAESFRDMANGAQVLDALEGQFRTFGATHFLVTGLPLPGRPIDPLVVRMNWGDLRHERTGYALNTEDSVLRRALGAHRPFTWLDSARDAANQDSPLLTALGSTPETRMIAVPICAFLPYQAVIIAGGAGLSIDTRSLLAIDYLGVEAFRRLFALGVIKRERPGDLSARERRVVELSAAGRTASEIAGILEISQRTVHAHLQNASEKLRARNKTHTVVEALRYGQISV
;
A
#
# COMPACT_ATOMS: atom_id res chain seq x y z
N MET A 1 28.73 15.19 -4.91
CA MET A 1 27.73 14.49 -4.07
C MET A 1 27.20 13.31 -4.88
N THR A 2 27.18 12.09 -4.35
CA THR A 2 26.63 10.93 -5.08
C THR A 2 25.13 11.07 -5.20
N ILE A 3 24.52 10.48 -6.24
CA ILE A 3 23.06 10.48 -6.44
C ILE A 3 22.33 9.96 -5.19
N ALA A 4 22.83 8.89 -4.59
CA ALA A 4 22.27 8.33 -3.36
C ALA A 4 22.30 9.31 -2.17
N ALA A 5 23.40 10.06 -1.99
CA ALA A 5 23.48 11.08 -0.95
C ALA A 5 22.50 12.23 -1.17
N GLY A 6 22.26 12.61 -2.42
CA GLY A 6 21.23 13.59 -2.78
C GLY A 6 19.82 13.13 -2.43
N MET A 7 19.50 11.85 -2.67
CA MET A 7 18.21 11.28 -2.29
C MET A 7 17.99 11.19 -0.78
N ILE A 8 19.03 10.88 -0.01
CA ILE A 8 18.96 10.89 1.46
C ILE A 8 18.69 12.32 1.95
N ALA A 9 19.42 13.30 1.46
CA ALA A 9 19.20 14.71 1.81
C ALA A 9 17.78 15.18 1.44
N LEU A 10 17.27 14.76 0.27
CA LEU A 10 15.90 15.04 -0.13
C LEU A 10 14.88 14.38 0.82
N ALA A 11 15.09 13.12 1.20
CA ALA A 11 14.22 12.41 2.13
C ALA A 11 14.16 13.11 3.50
N GLU A 12 15.29 13.59 3.99
CA GLU A 12 15.37 14.36 5.23
C GLU A 12 14.61 15.70 5.13
N SER A 13 14.66 16.37 3.97
CA SER A 13 13.98 17.65 3.75
C SER A 13 12.44 17.52 3.74
N PHE A 14 11.89 16.35 3.53
CA PHE A 14 10.43 16.16 3.58
C PHE A 14 9.81 16.58 4.91
N ARG A 15 10.57 16.50 6.01
CA ARG A 15 10.10 16.91 7.34
C ARG A 15 9.66 18.36 7.40
N ASP A 16 10.30 19.22 6.62
CA ASP A 16 10.09 20.66 6.63
C ASP A 16 9.06 21.11 5.58
N MET A 17 8.62 20.23 4.69
CA MET A 17 7.64 20.55 3.66
C MET A 17 6.26 20.80 4.27
N ALA A 18 5.64 21.93 3.95
CA ALA A 18 4.41 22.39 4.58
C ALA A 18 3.14 21.67 4.10
N ASN A 19 3.15 21.10 2.90
CA ASN A 19 1.97 20.46 2.31
C ASN A 19 2.36 19.25 1.45
N GLY A 20 1.36 18.41 1.15
CA GLY A 20 1.57 17.18 0.40
C GLY A 20 1.95 17.37 -1.06
N ALA A 21 1.58 18.50 -1.67
CA ALA A 21 1.95 18.78 -3.04
C ALA A 21 3.48 18.95 -3.16
N GLN A 22 4.11 19.68 -2.24
CA GLN A 22 5.57 19.85 -2.19
C GLN A 22 6.28 18.48 -2.08
N VAL A 23 5.79 17.58 -1.22
CA VAL A 23 6.36 16.23 -1.05
C VAL A 23 6.25 15.44 -2.35
N LEU A 24 5.06 15.45 -2.97
CA LEU A 24 4.78 14.68 -4.18
C LEU A 24 5.55 15.26 -5.39
N ASP A 25 5.65 16.57 -5.51
CA ASP A 25 6.40 17.23 -6.59
C ASP A 25 7.90 16.92 -6.48
N ALA A 26 8.46 16.97 -5.28
CA ALA A 26 9.86 16.64 -5.04
C ALA A 26 10.16 15.16 -5.29
N LEU A 27 9.25 14.26 -4.86
CA LEU A 27 9.33 12.82 -5.10
C LEU A 27 9.28 12.52 -6.61
N GLU A 28 8.29 13.05 -7.31
CA GLU A 28 8.15 12.90 -8.76
C GLU A 28 9.37 13.49 -9.50
N GLY A 29 9.83 14.66 -9.11
CA GLY A 29 11.03 15.31 -9.65
C GLY A 29 12.26 14.40 -9.54
N GLN A 30 12.43 13.70 -8.42
CA GLN A 30 13.53 12.76 -8.24
C GLN A 30 13.44 11.59 -9.23
N PHE A 31 12.25 11.01 -9.46
CA PHE A 31 12.10 9.93 -10.46
C PHE A 31 12.35 10.44 -11.88
N ARG A 32 12.00 11.68 -12.19
CA ARG A 32 12.31 12.32 -13.48
C ARG A 32 13.82 12.42 -13.74
N THR A 33 14.65 12.63 -12.71
CA THR A 33 16.11 12.63 -12.86
C THR A 33 16.67 11.28 -13.29
N PHE A 34 15.94 10.20 -13.06
CA PHE A 34 16.26 8.85 -13.56
C PHE A 34 15.68 8.56 -14.95
N GLY A 35 15.02 9.52 -15.59
CA GLY A 35 14.41 9.35 -16.91
C GLY A 35 12.97 8.85 -16.88
N ALA A 36 12.30 8.90 -15.73
CA ALA A 36 10.88 8.58 -15.66
C ALA A 36 10.05 9.67 -16.33
N THR A 37 9.11 9.25 -17.18
CA THR A 37 8.11 10.11 -17.82
C THR A 37 6.71 9.88 -17.25
N HIS A 38 6.52 8.75 -16.58
CA HIS A 38 5.26 8.34 -15.96
C HIS A 38 5.47 8.12 -14.46
N PHE A 39 4.49 8.54 -13.66
CA PHE A 39 4.56 8.48 -12.21
C PHE A 39 3.20 8.24 -11.59
N LEU A 40 3.10 7.27 -10.70
CA LEU A 40 1.90 6.93 -9.92
C LEU A 40 2.27 6.71 -8.47
N VAL A 41 1.50 7.30 -7.58
CA VAL A 41 1.49 7.00 -6.15
C VAL A 41 0.09 6.58 -5.78
N THR A 42 -0.07 5.36 -5.31
CA THR A 42 -1.37 4.83 -4.91
C THR A 42 -1.26 3.94 -3.68
N GLY A 43 -2.32 3.95 -2.87
CA GLY A 43 -2.54 2.89 -1.90
C GLY A 43 -2.83 1.57 -2.61
N LEU A 44 -2.53 0.46 -1.95
CA LEU A 44 -2.88 -0.87 -2.41
C LEU A 44 -4.18 -1.30 -1.74
N PRO A 45 -5.26 -1.51 -2.52
CA PRO A 45 -6.55 -1.87 -1.98
C PRO A 45 -6.60 -3.34 -1.58
N LEU A 46 -7.69 -3.70 -0.91
CA LEU A 46 -8.06 -5.10 -0.73
C LEU A 46 -8.32 -5.80 -2.05
N PRO A 47 -8.14 -7.14 -2.09
CA PRO A 47 -8.54 -7.94 -3.23
C PRO A 47 -9.97 -7.60 -3.69
N GLY A 48 -10.14 -7.39 -5.00
CA GLY A 48 -11.42 -7.09 -5.62
C GLY A 48 -11.92 -5.64 -5.46
N ARG A 49 -11.13 -4.71 -4.89
CA ARG A 49 -11.48 -3.28 -4.84
C ARG A 49 -10.62 -2.47 -5.83
N PRO A 50 -11.19 -1.42 -6.45
CA PRO A 50 -10.42 -0.55 -7.33
C PRO A 50 -9.43 0.32 -6.56
N ILE A 51 -8.35 0.73 -7.24
CA ILE A 51 -7.35 1.63 -6.65
C ILE A 51 -7.73 3.11 -6.76
N ASP A 52 -8.66 3.48 -7.64
CA ASP A 52 -8.99 4.89 -7.93
C ASP A 52 -9.16 5.77 -6.69
N PRO A 53 -9.88 5.31 -5.64
CA PRO A 53 -10.04 6.11 -4.42
C PRO A 53 -8.75 6.27 -3.61
N LEU A 54 -7.72 5.46 -3.92
CA LEU A 54 -6.44 5.41 -3.21
C LEU A 54 -5.31 6.08 -3.98
N VAL A 55 -5.57 6.57 -5.19
CA VAL A 55 -4.59 7.30 -5.99
C VAL A 55 -4.31 8.64 -5.32
N VAL A 56 -3.05 8.85 -4.96
CA VAL A 56 -2.56 10.07 -4.32
C VAL A 56 -2.01 11.05 -5.36
N ARG A 57 -1.29 10.53 -6.35
CA ARG A 57 -0.72 11.30 -7.46
C ARG A 57 -0.60 10.42 -8.69
N MET A 58 -0.91 10.99 -9.83
CA MET A 58 -0.72 10.36 -11.14
C MET A 58 -0.46 11.43 -12.18
N ASN A 59 0.55 11.23 -13.04
CA ASN A 59 0.90 12.15 -14.11
C ASN A 59 0.76 11.57 -15.52
N TRP A 60 0.26 10.36 -15.66
CA TRP A 60 -0.08 9.79 -16.95
C TRP A 60 -1.59 9.66 -17.10
N GLY A 61 -2.10 10.00 -18.22
CA GLY A 61 -3.48 9.89 -18.70
C GLY A 61 -4.57 9.47 -17.71
N ASP A 62 -5.79 9.57 -18.10
CA ASP A 62 -6.92 9.18 -17.25
C ASP A 62 -7.03 7.64 -17.20
N LEU A 63 -6.64 7.04 -16.04
CA LEU A 63 -6.86 5.61 -15.79
C LEU A 63 -8.34 5.21 -15.82
N ARG A 64 -9.23 6.19 -15.80
CA ARG A 64 -10.69 5.97 -15.83
C ARG A 64 -11.22 5.71 -17.24
N HIS A 65 -10.45 5.95 -18.30
CA HIS A 65 -11.05 6.08 -19.61
C HIS A 65 -10.52 5.19 -20.72
N GLU A 66 -11.49 4.65 -21.41
CA GLU A 66 -11.67 4.34 -22.82
C GLU A 66 -10.86 3.19 -23.41
N ARG A 67 -9.65 2.86 -22.90
CA ARG A 67 -8.90 1.75 -23.47
C ARG A 67 -9.01 0.45 -22.71
N THR A 68 -9.30 0.48 -21.41
CA THR A 68 -9.27 -0.76 -20.61
C THR A 68 -10.64 -1.23 -20.13
N GLY A 69 -11.64 -0.35 -20.02
CA GLY A 69 -12.95 -0.75 -19.48
C GLY A 69 -12.93 -1.37 -18.08
N TYR A 70 -11.75 -1.50 -17.47
CA TYR A 70 -11.52 -2.16 -16.19
C TYR A 70 -10.97 -1.17 -15.17
N ALA A 71 -11.61 -1.11 -14.01
CA ALA A 71 -11.02 -0.45 -12.85
C ALA A 71 -9.74 -1.20 -12.47
N LEU A 72 -8.63 -0.48 -12.32
CA LEU A 72 -7.40 -1.06 -11.79
C LEU A 72 -7.66 -1.62 -10.39
N ASN A 73 -7.32 -2.86 -10.20
CA ASN A 73 -7.51 -3.58 -8.94
C ASN A 73 -6.28 -4.45 -8.62
N THR A 74 -6.30 -5.13 -7.49
CA THR A 74 -5.21 -6.01 -7.05
C THR A 74 -5.07 -7.29 -7.87
N GLU A 75 -5.89 -7.52 -8.89
CA GLU A 75 -5.72 -8.62 -9.84
C GLU A 75 -4.70 -8.27 -10.92
N ASP A 76 -4.43 -6.97 -11.12
CA ASP A 76 -3.32 -6.51 -11.95
C ASP A 76 -2.00 -7.15 -11.47
N SER A 77 -1.24 -7.71 -12.40
CA SER A 77 -0.03 -8.47 -12.11
C SER A 77 1.04 -7.63 -11.41
N VAL A 78 1.16 -6.36 -11.77
CA VAL A 78 2.12 -5.41 -11.20
C VAL A 78 1.72 -5.06 -9.76
N LEU A 79 0.44 -4.74 -9.54
CA LEU A 79 -0.07 -4.40 -8.21
C LEU A 79 -0.03 -5.62 -7.28
N ARG A 80 -0.32 -6.82 -7.79
CA ARG A 80 -0.21 -8.07 -7.03
C ARG A 80 1.23 -8.36 -6.62
N ARG A 81 2.19 -8.15 -7.54
CA ARG A 81 3.61 -8.29 -7.23
C ARG A 81 4.05 -7.28 -6.17
N ALA A 82 3.58 -6.03 -6.27
CA ALA A 82 3.87 -4.99 -5.28
C ALA A 82 3.34 -5.33 -3.88
N LEU A 83 2.17 -5.99 -3.78
CA LEU A 83 1.63 -6.46 -2.49
C LEU A 83 2.53 -7.50 -1.80
N GLY A 84 3.19 -8.36 -2.56
CA GLY A 84 4.10 -9.38 -2.03
C GLY A 84 5.55 -8.95 -1.91
N ALA A 85 5.92 -7.80 -2.47
CA ALA A 85 7.29 -7.32 -2.47
C ALA A 85 7.56 -6.43 -1.25
N HIS A 86 8.75 -6.59 -0.65
CA HIS A 86 9.21 -5.79 0.50
C HIS A 86 10.35 -4.83 0.12
N ARG A 87 10.75 -4.80 -1.15
CA ARG A 87 11.81 -3.95 -1.70
C ARG A 87 11.46 -3.46 -3.09
N PRO A 88 12.02 -2.32 -3.51
CA PRO A 88 11.88 -1.86 -4.88
C PRO A 88 12.33 -2.91 -5.89
N PHE A 89 11.59 -3.02 -6.97
CA PHE A 89 11.93 -3.91 -8.08
C PHE A 89 11.71 -3.20 -9.42
N THR A 90 12.52 -3.56 -10.39
CA THR A 90 12.45 -3.05 -11.75
C THR A 90 12.00 -4.15 -12.70
N TRP A 91 11.37 -3.78 -13.80
CA TRP A 91 11.12 -4.66 -14.93
C TRP A 91 11.17 -3.90 -16.24
N LEU A 92 11.47 -4.65 -17.29
CA LEU A 92 11.31 -4.21 -18.66
C LEU A 92 9.92 -4.67 -19.10
N ASP A 93 9.20 -3.81 -19.79
CA ASP A 93 8.01 -4.22 -20.51
C ASP A 93 8.43 -4.93 -21.80
N SER A 94 9.04 -6.08 -21.66
CA SER A 94 9.34 -6.94 -22.80
C SER A 94 8.36 -8.11 -22.78
N ALA A 95 7.95 -8.53 -23.96
CA ALA A 95 7.13 -9.72 -24.23
C ALA A 95 7.68 -11.03 -23.62
N ARG A 96 8.75 -10.97 -22.84
CA ARG A 96 9.39 -12.10 -22.16
C ARG A 96 8.81 -12.42 -20.79
N ASP A 97 8.12 -11.46 -20.16
CA ASP A 97 7.42 -11.73 -18.89
C ASP A 97 5.95 -12.02 -19.21
N ALA A 98 5.65 -13.25 -19.59
CA ALA A 98 4.29 -13.72 -19.92
C ALA A 98 3.27 -13.40 -18.78
N ALA A 99 3.77 -13.23 -17.55
CA ALA A 99 2.96 -12.82 -16.41
C ALA A 99 2.50 -11.36 -16.47
N ASN A 100 3.10 -10.51 -17.30
CA ASN A 100 2.77 -9.08 -17.38
C ASN A 100 1.94 -8.72 -18.61
N GLN A 101 1.72 -9.65 -19.55
CA GLN A 101 1.01 -9.37 -20.80
C GLN A 101 -0.45 -8.92 -20.60
N ASP A 102 -1.04 -9.28 -19.48
CA ASP A 102 -2.43 -8.96 -19.15
C ASP A 102 -2.57 -7.83 -18.11
N SER A 103 -1.55 -7.00 -17.88
CA SER A 103 -1.67 -5.90 -16.93
C SER A 103 -2.43 -4.72 -17.55
N PRO A 104 -3.65 -4.42 -17.09
CA PRO A 104 -4.38 -3.21 -17.46
C PRO A 104 -3.60 -1.94 -17.17
N LEU A 105 -2.77 -1.95 -16.10
CA LEU A 105 -1.89 -0.84 -15.75
C LEU A 105 -0.88 -0.57 -16.85
N LEU A 106 -0.18 -1.60 -17.35
CA LEU A 106 0.81 -1.47 -18.42
C LEU A 106 0.15 -1.01 -19.73
N THR A 107 -1.04 -1.53 -20.01
CA THR A 107 -1.83 -1.12 -21.19
C THR A 107 -2.23 0.36 -21.09
N ALA A 108 -2.68 0.81 -19.92
CA ALA A 108 -3.04 2.20 -19.67
C ALA A 108 -1.83 3.15 -19.78
N LEU A 109 -0.63 2.66 -19.47
CA LEU A 109 0.62 3.39 -19.62
C LEU A 109 1.05 3.60 -21.07
N GLY A 110 0.39 2.93 -22.04
CA GLY A 110 0.85 2.92 -23.42
C GLY A 110 2.28 2.37 -23.51
N SER A 111 2.60 1.37 -22.66
CA SER A 111 3.94 0.83 -22.58
C SER A 111 4.37 0.24 -23.91
N THR A 112 5.61 0.52 -24.29
CA THR A 112 6.28 -0.06 -25.45
C THR A 112 7.25 -1.14 -24.97
N PRO A 113 7.74 -2.03 -25.85
CA PRO A 113 8.75 -3.03 -25.48
C PRO A 113 10.03 -2.45 -24.86
N GLU A 114 10.24 -1.15 -25.00
CA GLU A 114 11.39 -0.41 -24.47
C GLU A 114 11.10 0.27 -23.13
N THR A 115 9.85 0.30 -22.69
CA THR A 115 9.47 0.95 -21.44
C THR A 115 10.02 0.18 -20.25
N ARG A 116 10.86 0.86 -19.48
CA ARG A 116 11.37 0.36 -18.20
C ARG A 116 10.52 0.91 -17.09
N MET A 117 10.34 0.12 -16.05
CA MET A 117 9.53 0.53 -14.91
C MET A 117 10.18 0.12 -13.59
N ILE A 118 9.85 0.87 -12.56
CA ILE A 118 10.17 0.55 -11.17
C ILE A 118 8.89 0.60 -10.35
N ALA A 119 8.74 -0.35 -9.44
CA ALA A 119 7.79 -0.28 -8.33
C ALA A 119 8.54 -0.20 -7.01
N VAL A 120 8.10 0.70 -6.16
CA VAL A 120 8.61 0.89 -4.79
C VAL A 120 7.47 0.60 -3.83
N PRO A 121 7.37 -0.62 -3.30
CA PRO A 121 6.36 -0.98 -2.31
C PRO A 121 6.60 -0.25 -1.01
N ILE A 122 5.55 0.31 -0.41
CA ILE A 122 5.61 0.98 0.89
C ILE A 122 4.85 0.14 1.91
N CYS A 123 5.58 -0.66 2.68
CA CYS A 123 5.04 -1.58 3.68
C CYS A 123 5.27 -1.12 5.13
N ALA A 124 5.93 0.02 5.33
CA ALA A 124 6.32 0.51 6.66
C ALA A 124 5.13 0.98 7.53
N PHE A 125 3.93 1.11 6.97
CA PHE A 125 2.77 1.71 7.63
C PHE A 125 1.61 0.72 7.78
N LEU A 126 1.90 -0.54 8.03
CA LEU A 126 0.86 -1.55 8.23
C LEU A 126 -0.28 -1.05 9.13
N PRO A 127 -1.52 -1.35 8.78
CA PRO A 127 -1.97 -2.21 7.68
C PRO A 127 -2.05 -1.52 6.32
N TYR A 128 -1.71 -0.23 6.24
CA TYR A 128 -1.73 0.51 4.98
C TYR A 128 -0.51 0.12 4.14
N GLN A 129 -0.77 -0.43 2.98
CA GLN A 129 0.23 -0.70 1.96
C GLN A 129 0.03 0.25 0.78
N ALA A 130 1.11 0.66 0.16
CA ALA A 130 1.09 1.52 -1.00
C ALA A 130 2.20 1.14 -1.97
N VAL A 131 2.17 1.74 -3.14
CA VAL A 131 3.22 1.59 -4.13
C VAL A 131 3.46 2.91 -4.85
N ILE A 132 4.72 3.20 -5.11
CA ILE A 132 5.14 4.20 -6.09
C ILE A 132 5.53 3.43 -7.35
N ILE A 133 4.98 3.82 -8.49
CA ILE A 133 5.35 3.27 -9.79
C ILE A 133 5.85 4.41 -10.66
N ALA A 134 7.00 4.21 -11.27
CA ALA A 134 7.54 5.16 -12.23
C ALA A 134 8.02 4.41 -13.48
N GLY A 135 7.86 5.01 -14.64
CA GLY A 135 8.20 4.38 -15.91
C GLY A 135 8.63 5.35 -16.99
N GLY A 136 9.31 4.82 -17.99
CA GLY A 136 9.76 5.58 -19.17
C GLY A 136 10.80 4.82 -19.98
N ALA A 137 10.89 5.09 -21.27
CA ALA A 137 11.90 4.48 -22.13
C ALA A 137 13.35 4.83 -21.71
N GLY A 138 13.53 6.03 -21.14
CA GLY A 138 14.80 6.51 -20.62
C GLY A 138 15.13 6.12 -19.18
N LEU A 139 14.24 5.37 -18.49
CA LEU A 139 14.43 5.05 -17.09
C LEU A 139 15.68 4.19 -16.88
N SER A 140 16.59 4.67 -16.06
CA SER A 140 17.82 3.97 -15.68
C SER A 140 18.15 4.20 -14.22
N ILE A 141 18.12 3.12 -13.43
CA ILE A 141 18.34 3.15 -11.98
C ILE A 141 19.37 2.07 -11.63
N ASP A 142 20.45 2.47 -11.00
CA ASP A 142 21.47 1.55 -10.53
C ASP A 142 21.08 0.91 -9.18
N THR A 143 21.74 -0.21 -8.83
CA THR A 143 21.44 -0.98 -7.62
C THR A 143 21.61 -0.17 -6.33
N ARG A 144 22.56 0.79 -6.28
CA ARG A 144 22.76 1.63 -5.08
C ARG A 144 21.64 2.63 -4.92
N SER A 145 21.16 3.17 -6.04
CA SER A 145 20.02 4.09 -6.05
C SER A 145 18.72 3.41 -5.62
N LEU A 146 18.54 2.10 -5.85
CA LEU A 146 17.35 1.37 -5.39
C LEU A 146 17.17 1.42 -3.88
N LEU A 147 18.24 1.30 -3.09
CA LEU A 147 18.16 1.39 -1.63
C LEU A 147 17.79 2.80 -1.15
N ALA A 148 18.35 3.82 -1.79
CA ALA A 148 18.04 5.20 -1.46
C ALA A 148 16.60 5.59 -1.88
N ILE A 149 16.09 5.03 -2.97
CA ILE A 149 14.70 5.19 -3.42
C ILE A 149 13.73 4.55 -2.42
N ASP A 150 14.06 3.38 -1.86
CA ASP A 150 13.25 2.74 -0.83
C ASP A 150 13.10 3.66 0.39
N TYR A 151 14.22 4.16 0.90
CA TYR A 151 14.23 5.11 2.02
C TYR A 151 13.46 6.41 1.67
N LEU A 152 13.69 6.97 0.49
CA LEU A 152 13.00 8.17 0.02
C LEU A 152 11.48 7.97 -0.01
N GLY A 153 11.02 6.83 -0.53
CA GLY A 153 9.60 6.48 -0.57
C GLY A 153 8.97 6.39 0.82
N VAL A 154 9.64 5.73 1.76
CA VAL A 154 9.17 5.61 3.15
C VAL A 154 9.06 6.97 3.84
N GLU A 155 10.08 7.85 3.70
CA GLU A 155 10.06 9.19 4.31
C GLU A 155 9.00 10.10 3.67
N ALA A 156 8.81 10.02 2.34
CA ALA A 156 7.73 10.73 1.67
C ALA A 156 6.36 10.32 2.24
N PHE A 157 6.10 9.02 2.37
CA PHE A 157 4.84 8.54 2.94
C PHE A 157 4.68 8.91 4.41
N ARG A 158 5.75 8.88 5.21
CA ARG A 158 5.74 9.35 6.60
C ARG A 158 5.25 10.80 6.68
N ARG A 159 5.77 11.66 5.80
CA ARG A 159 5.34 13.06 5.75
C ARG A 159 3.91 13.21 5.27
N LEU A 160 3.50 12.52 4.22
CA LEU A 160 2.13 12.54 3.69
C LEU A 160 1.10 12.10 4.74
N PHE A 161 1.42 11.11 5.57
CA PHE A 161 0.59 10.74 6.73
C PHE A 161 0.53 11.85 7.78
N ALA A 162 1.67 12.45 8.13
CA ALA A 162 1.71 13.53 9.12
C ALA A 162 0.92 14.76 8.66
N LEU A 163 0.88 15.01 7.36
CA LEU A 163 0.10 16.10 6.75
C LEU A 163 -1.38 15.76 6.52
N GLY A 164 -1.81 14.53 6.85
CA GLY A 164 -3.19 14.08 6.65
C GLY A 164 -3.63 13.90 5.19
N VAL A 165 -2.68 13.89 4.24
CA VAL A 165 -2.94 13.62 2.82
C VAL A 165 -3.37 12.17 2.62
N ILE A 166 -2.69 11.26 3.32
CA ILE A 166 -3.03 9.86 3.37
C ILE A 166 -3.73 9.61 4.68
N LYS A 167 -5.00 9.24 4.61
CA LYS A 167 -5.80 8.92 5.78
C LYS A 167 -5.75 7.41 6.02
N ARG A 168 -5.43 7.01 7.24
CA ARG A 168 -5.72 5.65 7.68
C ARG A 168 -7.23 5.58 7.89
N GLU A 169 -7.96 4.95 6.99
CA GLU A 169 -9.30 4.50 7.32
C GLU A 169 -9.16 3.43 8.40
N ARG A 170 -9.31 3.81 9.65
CA ARG A 170 -9.53 2.88 10.74
C ARG A 170 -11.03 2.80 10.97
N PRO A 171 -11.67 1.67 10.69
CA PRO A 171 -12.98 1.40 11.28
C PRO A 171 -12.80 1.42 12.81
N GLY A 172 -13.84 1.73 13.52
CA GLY A 172 -13.84 2.08 14.95
C GLY A 172 -12.88 1.26 15.81
N ASP A 173 -12.22 1.92 16.76
CA ASP A 173 -11.24 1.27 17.63
C ASP A 173 -11.89 0.22 18.53
N LEU A 174 -11.25 -0.94 18.62
CA LEU A 174 -11.65 -1.98 19.56
C LEU A 174 -11.32 -1.54 20.99
N SER A 175 -12.28 -1.74 21.92
CA SER A 175 -11.99 -1.63 23.34
C SER A 175 -10.98 -2.69 23.79
N ALA A 176 -10.34 -2.52 24.94
CA ALA A 176 -9.37 -3.48 25.46
C ALA A 176 -9.96 -4.89 25.61
N ARG A 177 -11.23 -5.02 25.97
CA ARG A 177 -11.92 -6.31 26.13
C ARG A 177 -12.24 -6.94 24.76
N GLU A 178 -12.74 -6.17 23.81
CA GLU A 178 -12.97 -6.65 22.42
C GLU A 178 -11.67 -7.10 21.80
N ARG A 179 -10.61 -6.29 21.91
CA ARG A 179 -9.28 -6.64 21.40
C ARG A 179 -8.79 -7.96 21.98
N ARG A 180 -8.87 -8.14 23.28
CA ARG A 180 -8.43 -9.37 23.93
C ARG A 180 -9.23 -10.59 23.49
N VAL A 181 -10.53 -10.47 23.31
CA VAL A 181 -11.37 -11.56 22.77
C VAL A 181 -11.01 -11.88 21.34
N VAL A 182 -10.74 -10.88 20.48
CA VAL A 182 -10.35 -11.08 19.09
C VAL A 182 -8.94 -11.70 19.01
N GLU A 183 -7.99 -11.30 19.84
CA GLU A 183 -6.64 -11.92 19.94
C GLU A 183 -6.73 -13.42 20.28
N LEU A 184 -7.50 -13.77 21.31
CA LEU A 184 -7.70 -15.17 21.66
C LEU A 184 -8.40 -15.97 20.57
N SER A 185 -9.32 -15.31 19.84
CA SER A 185 -9.97 -15.91 18.68
C SER A 185 -8.98 -16.13 17.52
N ALA A 186 -8.06 -15.19 17.31
CA ALA A 186 -6.98 -15.32 16.32
C ALA A 186 -6.02 -16.47 16.68
N ALA A 187 -5.79 -16.69 17.98
CA ALA A 187 -5.04 -17.82 18.50
C ALA A 187 -5.81 -19.18 18.45
N GLY A 188 -6.95 -19.22 17.79
CA GLY A 188 -7.75 -20.44 17.60
C GLY A 188 -8.59 -20.86 18.79
N ARG A 189 -8.74 -20.03 19.83
CA ARG A 189 -9.55 -20.40 21.01
C ARG A 189 -11.05 -20.39 20.69
N THR A 190 -11.75 -21.36 21.27
CA THR A 190 -13.21 -21.44 21.25
C THR A 190 -13.82 -20.41 22.21
N ALA A 191 -15.09 -20.07 22.03
CA ALA A 191 -15.80 -19.17 22.95
C ALA A 191 -15.82 -19.69 24.42
N SER A 192 -15.85 -21.01 24.60
CA SER A 192 -15.78 -21.63 25.93
C SER A 192 -14.42 -21.45 26.60
N GLU A 193 -13.32 -21.67 25.84
CA GLU A 193 -11.97 -21.45 26.34
C GLU A 193 -11.70 -19.98 26.63
N ILE A 194 -12.17 -19.07 25.77
CA ILE A 194 -12.04 -17.63 25.98
C ILE A 194 -12.79 -17.20 27.23
N ALA A 195 -14.00 -17.74 27.44
CA ALA A 195 -14.81 -17.49 28.61
C ALA A 195 -14.07 -17.88 29.90
N GLY A 196 -13.45 -19.07 29.90
CA GLY A 196 -12.61 -19.54 31.01
C GLY A 196 -11.36 -18.68 31.24
N ILE A 197 -10.65 -18.31 30.17
CA ILE A 197 -9.43 -17.47 30.26
C ILE A 197 -9.72 -16.06 30.81
N LEU A 198 -10.87 -15.49 30.42
CA LEU A 198 -11.23 -14.10 30.77
C LEU A 198 -12.16 -14.01 31.98
N GLU A 199 -12.55 -15.16 32.56
CA GLU A 199 -13.49 -15.26 33.67
C GLU A 199 -14.82 -14.55 33.42
N ILE A 200 -15.39 -14.74 32.23
CA ILE A 200 -16.66 -14.18 31.75
C ILE A 200 -17.56 -15.28 31.17
N SER A 201 -18.82 -15.00 30.95
CA SER A 201 -19.70 -15.95 30.28
C SER A 201 -19.42 -16.06 28.80
N GLN A 202 -19.72 -17.24 28.18
CA GLN A 202 -19.66 -17.40 26.74
C GLN A 202 -20.55 -16.39 26.00
N ARG A 203 -21.69 -16.03 26.57
CA ARG A 203 -22.59 -14.99 26.06
C ARG A 203 -21.87 -13.63 25.98
N THR A 204 -21.07 -13.30 27.00
CA THR A 204 -20.28 -12.07 27.03
C THR A 204 -19.18 -12.09 25.97
N VAL A 205 -18.54 -13.27 25.73
CA VAL A 205 -17.56 -13.45 24.65
C VAL A 205 -18.20 -13.18 23.28
N HIS A 206 -19.39 -13.75 23.04
CA HIS A 206 -20.12 -13.50 21.81
C HIS A 206 -20.51 -12.04 21.62
N ALA A 207 -20.94 -11.36 22.70
CA ALA A 207 -21.25 -9.94 22.65
C ALA A 207 -20.02 -9.09 22.26
N HIS A 208 -18.84 -9.38 22.85
CA HIS A 208 -17.60 -8.70 22.47
C HIS A 208 -17.19 -8.96 21.02
N LEU A 209 -17.35 -10.20 20.54
CA LEU A 209 -17.08 -10.54 19.12
C LEU A 209 -18.02 -9.81 18.17
N GLN A 210 -19.30 -9.70 18.52
CA GLN A 210 -20.27 -8.99 17.71
C GLN A 210 -19.97 -7.49 17.66
N ASN A 211 -19.72 -6.86 18.80
CA ASN A 211 -19.34 -5.45 18.87
C ASN A 211 -18.04 -5.18 18.05
N ALA A 212 -17.06 -6.08 18.15
CA ALA A 212 -15.85 -6.00 17.35
C ALA A 212 -16.14 -6.11 15.85
N SER A 213 -17.02 -7.05 15.44
CA SER A 213 -17.44 -7.23 14.06
C SER A 213 -18.11 -5.98 13.50
N GLU A 214 -19.01 -5.36 14.27
CA GLU A 214 -19.71 -4.13 13.86
C GLU A 214 -18.74 -2.97 13.71
N LYS A 215 -17.84 -2.78 14.68
CA LYS A 215 -16.80 -1.74 14.63
C LYS A 215 -15.86 -1.91 13.45
N LEU A 216 -15.47 -3.15 13.13
CA LEU A 216 -14.58 -3.48 12.02
C LEU A 216 -15.32 -3.67 10.69
N ARG A 217 -16.65 -3.50 10.66
CA ARG A 217 -17.51 -3.76 9.50
C ARG A 217 -17.29 -5.16 8.92
N ALA A 218 -17.04 -6.12 9.79
CA ALA A 218 -16.81 -7.51 9.43
C ALA A 218 -18.12 -8.30 9.37
N ARG A 219 -18.15 -9.36 8.53
CA ARG A 219 -19.35 -10.16 8.25
C ARG A 219 -19.46 -11.41 9.12
N ASN A 220 -18.36 -11.87 9.69
CA ASN A 220 -18.27 -13.07 10.53
C ASN A 220 -17.00 -13.05 11.38
N LYS A 221 -16.87 -14.01 12.33
CA LYS A 221 -15.72 -14.12 13.26
C LYS A 221 -14.38 -14.13 12.53
N THR A 222 -14.23 -14.92 11.47
CA THR A 222 -12.98 -15.00 10.70
C THR A 222 -12.66 -13.65 10.05
N HIS A 223 -13.65 -13.02 9.45
CA HIS A 223 -13.48 -11.68 8.86
C HIS A 223 -13.14 -10.63 9.93
N THR A 224 -13.70 -10.73 11.14
CA THR A 224 -13.35 -9.86 12.26
C THR A 224 -11.88 -9.96 12.63
N VAL A 225 -11.35 -11.18 12.72
CA VAL A 225 -9.93 -11.41 13.01
C VAL A 225 -9.05 -10.84 11.89
N VAL A 226 -9.40 -11.11 10.63
CA VAL A 226 -8.65 -10.59 9.47
C VAL A 226 -8.63 -9.07 9.45
N GLU A 227 -9.77 -8.41 9.67
CA GLU A 227 -9.85 -6.96 9.69
C GLU A 227 -9.11 -6.37 10.92
N ALA A 228 -9.17 -7.02 12.08
CA ALA A 228 -8.43 -6.59 13.26
C ALA A 228 -6.91 -6.64 13.06
N LEU A 229 -6.39 -7.71 12.44
CA LEU A 229 -4.99 -7.83 12.03
C LEU A 229 -4.62 -6.77 11.01
N ARG A 230 -5.47 -6.63 10.00
CA ARG A 230 -5.28 -5.70 8.89
C ARG A 230 -5.21 -4.24 9.34
N TYR A 231 -6.02 -3.84 10.31
CA TYR A 231 -6.00 -2.49 10.88
C TYR A 231 -5.01 -2.34 12.05
N GLY A 232 -4.17 -3.36 12.30
CA GLY A 232 -3.17 -3.34 13.37
C GLY A 232 -3.80 -3.17 14.75
N GLN A 233 -5.04 -3.63 14.93
CA GLN A 233 -5.73 -3.57 16.22
C GLN A 233 -5.39 -4.75 17.12
N ILE A 234 -4.94 -5.84 16.51
CA ILE A 234 -4.33 -6.99 17.18
C ILE A 234 -3.04 -7.39 16.46
N SER A 235 -2.17 -8.13 17.16
CA SER A 235 -1.00 -8.84 16.60
C SER A 235 -1.05 -10.31 17.01
N VAL A 236 -0.55 -11.20 16.19
CA VAL A 236 -0.43 -12.66 16.44
C VAL A 236 1.03 -13.05 16.44
#